data_332c66ae5f30424d57a2b73365317a0c
#
_entry.id   332c66ae5f30424d57a2b73365317a0c
#
_cell.length_a   1.000
_cell.length_b   1.000
_cell.length_c   1.000
_cell.angle_alpha   90.00
_cell.angle_beta   90.00
_cell.angle_gamma   90.00
#
_symmetry.space_group_name_H-M   'P 1'
#
loop_
_entity.id
_entity.type
_entity.pdbx_description
1 polymer ?
#
loop_
_entity_poly.entity_id
_entity_poly.type
_entity_poly.pdbx_seq_one_letter_code
_entity_poly.pdbx_strand_id
1 'polypeptide(L)'
;MAQQVSLELSGGATRRGARARRAATIAVGVILLGIIFAAWFAPYLDGELAVWLEPHAVVDAAPGKIAKGRMVDDYFAVEDLGEGTFAIGEPRYYQQNYSYLIVGASRALLFDSGSGTRNISDVVATLTKLPVMVIVSHLHFDHLGGIAPFADVAMIDLPATRADVSGGLFRPSRYEYMGFVDGRGAPSVRIGEWFAPGAIIDLGGRSLLFLSTPGHTPSSVALYDAEKRRLFIGDFIYPTTLYAFLPGASLSVYQATARMLLGMLPADTVLWTAHCCRKNEGASAPWLSMSDLRDLDAALTKVRAGAAKARGFYPRVYPVNDEMTLAAGFPWNNR
;
A
#
# COMPACT_ATOMS: atom_id res chain seq x y z
N MET A 1 -74.33 -27.86 -2.53
CA MET A 1 -73.53 -27.06 -1.60
C MET A 1 -72.06 -27.61 -1.36
N ALA A 2 -71.86 -28.91 -1.25
CA ALA A 2 -70.53 -29.49 -0.97
C ALA A 2 -69.51 -29.34 -2.09
N GLN A 3 -69.85 -29.28 -3.37
CA GLN A 3 -68.96 -29.15 -4.51
C GLN A 3 -68.43 -27.73 -4.70
N GLN A 4 -69.13 -26.67 -4.31
CA GLN A 4 -68.69 -25.29 -4.39
C GLN A 4 -67.68 -24.93 -3.29
N VAL A 5 -67.79 -25.49 -2.09
CA VAL A 5 -66.84 -25.27 -0.99
C VAL A 5 -65.48 -25.92 -1.24
N SER A 6 -65.44 -27.08 -1.94
CA SER A 6 -64.16 -27.75 -2.26
C SER A 6 -63.32 -27.01 -3.33
N LEU A 7 -63.93 -26.26 -4.27
CA LEU A 7 -63.27 -25.47 -5.29
C LEU A 7 -62.67 -24.18 -4.72
N GLU A 8 -63.30 -23.54 -3.73
CA GLU A 8 -62.74 -22.34 -3.07
C GLU A 8 -61.54 -22.66 -2.16
N LEU A 9 -61.53 -23.79 -1.47
CA LEU A 9 -60.41 -24.23 -0.63
C LEU A 9 -59.20 -24.64 -1.45
N SER A 10 -59.38 -25.27 -2.63
CA SER A 10 -58.24 -25.61 -3.53
C SER A 10 -57.61 -24.40 -4.20
N GLY A 11 -58.41 -23.40 -4.57
CA GLY A 11 -57.93 -22.15 -5.17
C GLY A 11 -57.13 -21.26 -4.20
N GLY A 12 -57.46 -21.29 -2.91
CA GLY A 12 -56.76 -20.59 -1.83
C GLY A 12 -55.37 -21.18 -1.53
N ALA A 13 -55.25 -22.51 -1.54
CA ALA A 13 -53.99 -23.21 -1.29
C ALA A 13 -52.97 -23.02 -2.44
N THR A 14 -53.40 -23.04 -3.70
CA THR A 14 -52.54 -22.80 -4.87
C THR A 14 -52.06 -21.35 -4.96
N ARG A 15 -52.92 -20.39 -4.60
CA ARG A 15 -52.54 -18.96 -4.57
C ARG A 15 -51.55 -18.65 -3.43
N ARG A 16 -51.68 -19.25 -2.25
CA ARG A 16 -50.73 -19.14 -1.14
C ARG A 16 -49.38 -19.75 -1.51
N GLY A 17 -49.35 -20.94 -2.13
CA GLY A 17 -48.13 -21.56 -2.61
C GLY A 17 -47.41 -20.74 -3.68
N ALA A 18 -48.12 -20.14 -4.64
CA ALA A 18 -47.54 -19.26 -5.65
C ALA A 18 -46.97 -17.97 -5.05
N ARG A 19 -47.65 -17.37 -4.05
CA ARG A 19 -47.11 -16.17 -3.34
C ARG A 19 -45.88 -16.52 -2.53
N ALA A 20 -45.84 -17.64 -1.83
CA ALA A 20 -44.69 -18.11 -1.08
C ALA A 20 -43.47 -18.36 -2.01
N ARG A 21 -43.65 -18.99 -3.17
CA ARG A 21 -42.61 -19.20 -4.16
C ARG A 21 -42.06 -17.88 -4.72
N ARG A 22 -42.94 -16.92 -5.05
CA ARG A 22 -42.51 -15.58 -5.50
C ARG A 22 -41.73 -14.83 -4.42
N ALA A 23 -42.19 -14.89 -3.16
CA ALA A 23 -41.47 -14.27 -2.05
C ALA A 23 -40.08 -14.90 -1.85
N ALA A 24 -39.97 -16.24 -1.92
CA ALA A 24 -38.70 -16.94 -1.85
C ALA A 24 -37.76 -16.58 -3.01
N THR A 25 -38.27 -16.48 -4.25
CA THR A 25 -37.46 -16.06 -5.40
C THR A 25 -36.94 -14.63 -5.25
N ILE A 26 -37.80 -13.71 -4.77
CA ILE A 26 -37.38 -12.32 -4.50
C ILE A 26 -36.32 -12.29 -3.38
N ALA A 27 -36.50 -13.02 -2.29
CA ALA A 27 -35.55 -13.09 -1.20
C ALA A 27 -34.19 -13.63 -1.66
N VAL A 28 -34.19 -14.71 -2.47
CA VAL A 28 -32.95 -15.25 -3.06
C VAL A 28 -32.29 -14.22 -3.99
N GLY A 29 -33.08 -13.51 -4.81
CA GLY A 29 -32.58 -12.45 -5.69
C GLY A 29 -31.93 -11.31 -4.90
N VAL A 30 -32.54 -10.86 -3.81
CA VAL A 30 -31.99 -9.80 -2.94
C VAL A 30 -30.69 -10.26 -2.26
N ILE A 31 -30.65 -11.51 -1.78
CA ILE A 31 -29.43 -12.08 -1.18
C ILE A 31 -28.31 -12.16 -2.20
N LEU A 32 -28.59 -12.65 -3.41
CA LEU A 32 -27.58 -12.72 -4.48
C LEU A 32 -27.07 -11.33 -4.88
N LEU A 33 -27.95 -10.34 -5.00
CA LEU A 33 -27.56 -8.96 -5.26
C LEU A 33 -26.69 -8.38 -4.13
N GLY A 34 -27.03 -8.68 -2.87
CA GLY A 34 -26.23 -8.29 -1.71
C GLY A 34 -24.83 -8.92 -1.73
N ILE A 35 -24.73 -10.20 -2.09
CA ILE A 35 -23.44 -10.90 -2.23
C ILE A 35 -22.60 -10.30 -3.37
N ILE A 36 -23.22 -10.04 -4.51
CA ILE A 36 -22.55 -9.41 -5.65
C ILE A 36 -22.05 -8.01 -5.28
N PHE A 37 -22.91 -7.21 -4.62
CA PHE A 37 -22.52 -5.88 -4.13
C PHE A 37 -21.34 -5.97 -3.16
N ALA A 38 -21.41 -6.83 -2.14
CA ALA A 38 -20.33 -7.03 -1.18
C ALA A 38 -19.02 -7.45 -1.88
N ALA A 39 -19.11 -8.36 -2.86
CA ALA A 39 -17.94 -8.81 -3.61
C ALA A 39 -17.28 -7.70 -4.47
N TRP A 40 -18.08 -6.79 -5.04
CA TRP A 40 -17.56 -5.63 -5.78
C TRP A 40 -16.94 -4.57 -4.87
N PHE A 41 -17.52 -4.38 -3.68
CA PHE A 41 -17.05 -3.40 -2.70
C PHE A 41 -16.08 -3.97 -1.66
N ALA A 42 -15.69 -5.24 -1.79
CA ALA A 42 -14.78 -5.90 -0.85
C ALA A 42 -13.51 -5.08 -0.52
N PRO A 43 -12.81 -4.45 -1.47
CA PRO A 43 -11.63 -3.64 -1.16
C PRO A 43 -11.90 -2.46 -0.21
N TYR A 44 -13.11 -1.92 -0.24
CA TYR A 44 -13.55 -0.82 0.63
C TYR A 44 -14.08 -1.30 1.98
N LEU A 45 -14.73 -2.48 1.98
CA LEU A 45 -15.33 -3.07 3.17
C LEU A 45 -14.28 -3.74 4.07
N ASP A 46 -13.18 -4.21 3.51
CA ASP A 46 -12.15 -4.93 4.25
C ASP A 46 -11.50 -4.02 5.30
N GLY A 47 -11.10 -2.80 4.92
CA GLY A 47 -10.56 -1.82 5.85
C GLY A 47 -11.57 -1.40 6.94
N GLU A 48 -12.84 -1.16 6.58
CA GLU A 48 -13.88 -0.79 7.54
C GLU A 48 -14.16 -1.95 8.52
N LEU A 49 -14.15 -3.19 8.04
CA LEU A 49 -14.35 -4.39 8.87
C LEU A 49 -13.15 -4.64 9.80
N ALA A 50 -11.94 -4.42 9.33
CA ALA A 50 -10.73 -4.55 10.15
C ALA A 50 -10.78 -3.62 11.36
N VAL A 51 -11.18 -2.34 11.16
CA VAL A 51 -11.40 -1.38 12.25
C VAL A 51 -12.45 -1.86 13.26
N TRP A 52 -13.48 -2.57 12.79
CA TRP A 52 -14.57 -3.03 13.64
C TRP A 52 -14.20 -4.27 14.45
N LEU A 53 -13.37 -5.14 13.88
CA LEU A 53 -13.00 -6.42 14.50
C LEU A 53 -11.76 -6.32 15.41
N GLU A 54 -10.83 -5.43 15.09
CA GLU A 54 -9.61 -5.20 15.87
C GLU A 54 -9.49 -3.71 16.20
N PRO A 55 -9.94 -3.29 17.39
CA PRO A 55 -9.72 -1.92 17.81
C PRO A 55 -8.22 -1.67 17.95
N HIS A 56 -7.68 -0.99 16.96
CA HIS A 56 -6.39 -0.28 16.96
C HIS A 56 -5.28 -0.95 17.79
N ALA A 57 -4.65 -1.95 17.23
CA ALA A 57 -3.39 -2.47 17.76
C ALA A 57 -2.30 -1.39 17.56
N VAL A 58 -2.37 -0.32 18.34
CA VAL A 58 -1.25 0.59 18.48
C VAL A 58 -0.24 -0.08 19.38
N VAL A 59 0.82 -0.71 18.80
CA VAL A 59 2.06 -0.03 18.85
C VAL A 59 2.65 0.24 20.23
N ASP A 60 2.82 -0.76 21.03
CA ASP A 60 3.92 -0.76 21.99
C ASP A 60 4.45 -2.19 22.13
N ALA A 61 4.64 -2.85 21.00
CA ALA A 61 5.44 -4.06 21.00
C ALA A 61 6.85 -3.69 21.47
N ALA A 62 7.38 -4.47 22.38
CA ALA A 62 8.81 -4.37 22.67
C ALA A 62 9.55 -4.40 21.32
N PRO A 63 10.55 -3.52 21.09
CA PRO A 63 11.27 -3.52 19.84
C PRO A 63 11.77 -4.92 19.58
N GLY A 64 11.42 -5.47 18.40
CA GLY A 64 12.02 -6.73 17.97
C GLY A 64 13.53 -6.60 17.99
N LYS A 65 14.25 -7.71 17.97
CA LYS A 65 15.71 -7.68 17.85
C LYS A 65 16.10 -6.84 16.65
N ILE A 66 16.87 -5.78 16.86
CA ILE A 66 17.46 -4.99 15.77
C ILE A 66 18.66 -5.79 15.24
N ALA A 67 18.60 -6.21 13.97
CA ALA A 67 19.68 -6.98 13.36
C ALA A 67 20.80 -6.08 12.87
N LYS A 68 20.44 -4.90 12.32
CA LYS A 68 21.37 -3.89 11.86
C LYS A 68 20.89 -2.49 12.24
N GLY A 69 21.82 -1.54 12.32
CA GLY A 69 21.52 -0.21 12.81
C GLY A 69 21.47 -0.10 14.33
N ARG A 70 20.91 0.99 14.84
CA ARG A 70 20.78 1.27 16.27
C ARG A 70 19.50 2.04 16.58
N MET A 71 18.94 1.83 17.76
CA MET A 71 17.90 2.73 18.29
C MET A 71 18.51 4.12 18.51
N VAL A 72 17.83 5.15 18.05
CA VAL A 72 18.23 6.55 18.25
C VAL A 72 17.42 7.23 19.33
N ASP A 73 16.26 6.69 19.62
CA ASP A 73 15.38 7.03 20.74
C ASP A 73 14.62 5.76 21.20
N ASP A 74 13.53 5.93 21.94
CA ASP A 74 12.68 4.82 22.41
C ASP A 74 11.78 4.21 21.33
N TYR A 75 11.77 4.77 20.11
CA TYR A 75 10.86 4.36 19.04
C TYR A 75 11.55 4.10 17.69
N PHE A 76 12.43 5.01 17.24
CA PHE A 76 13.09 4.92 15.94
C PHE A 76 14.43 4.18 16.00
N ALA A 77 14.70 3.39 14.96
CA ALA A 77 16.01 2.85 14.66
C ALA A 77 16.59 3.47 13.39
N VAL A 78 17.91 3.68 13.33
CA VAL A 78 18.61 4.17 12.15
C VAL A 78 19.67 3.18 11.73
N GLU A 79 19.69 2.85 10.44
CA GLU A 79 20.76 2.09 9.78
C GLU A 79 21.44 2.99 8.73
N ASP A 80 22.73 3.14 8.80
CA ASP A 80 23.53 3.82 7.78
C ASP A 80 23.83 2.86 6.62
N LEU A 81 23.25 3.15 5.46
CA LEU A 81 23.43 2.35 4.24
C LEU A 81 24.66 2.79 3.43
N GLY A 82 25.42 3.75 3.97
CA GLY A 82 26.56 4.35 3.31
C GLY A 82 26.20 5.40 2.26
N GLU A 83 27.21 6.19 1.87
CA GLU A 83 27.11 7.18 0.80
C GLU A 83 25.97 8.20 1.04
N GLY A 84 25.81 8.67 2.28
CA GLY A 84 24.78 9.64 2.64
C GLY A 84 23.35 9.10 2.55
N THR A 85 23.16 7.80 2.72
CA THR A 85 21.81 7.18 2.73
C THR A 85 21.57 6.54 4.07
N PHE A 86 20.43 6.87 4.70
CA PHE A 86 20.03 6.34 5.99
C PHE A 86 18.64 5.73 5.88
N ALA A 87 18.45 4.54 6.42
CA ALA A 87 17.15 3.95 6.64
C ALA A 87 16.68 4.28 8.07
N ILE A 88 15.49 4.83 8.21
CA ILE A 88 14.87 5.19 9.49
C ILE A 88 13.68 4.24 9.68
N GLY A 89 13.81 3.30 10.59
CA GLY A 89 12.82 2.27 10.86
C GLY A 89 11.97 2.57 12.09
N GLU A 90 10.74 2.05 12.07
CA GLU A 90 9.79 2.07 13.17
C GLU A 90 9.60 0.64 13.73
N PRO A 91 10.61 0.04 14.42
CA PRO A 91 10.59 -1.39 14.79
C PRO A 91 9.54 -1.74 15.87
N ARG A 92 8.93 -0.74 16.49
CA ARG A 92 7.81 -0.88 17.42
C ARG A 92 6.45 -0.76 16.77
N TYR A 93 6.38 -0.29 15.52
CA TYR A 93 5.15 -0.21 14.78
C TYR A 93 4.82 -1.59 14.19
N TYR A 94 3.55 -1.99 14.21
CA TYR A 94 3.15 -3.36 13.81
C TYR A 94 3.49 -3.70 12.35
N GLN A 95 3.55 -2.70 11.47
CA GLN A 95 3.96 -2.87 10.07
C GLN A 95 5.47 -2.74 9.87
N GLN A 96 6.22 -2.32 10.90
CA GLN A 96 7.69 -2.16 10.88
C GLN A 96 8.19 -1.38 9.67
N ASN A 97 7.67 -0.16 9.52
CA ASN A 97 7.95 0.72 8.39
C ASN A 97 9.40 1.23 8.38
N TYR A 98 9.86 1.51 7.16
CA TYR A 98 11.14 2.17 6.89
C TYR A 98 10.96 3.34 5.94
N SER A 99 11.49 4.50 6.35
CA SER A 99 11.67 5.70 5.53
C SER A 99 13.15 5.85 5.17
N TYR A 100 13.46 6.50 4.05
CA TYR A 100 14.84 6.63 3.59
C TYR A 100 15.25 8.09 3.45
N LEU A 101 16.28 8.51 4.21
CA LEU A 101 16.89 9.82 4.06
C LEU A 101 18.08 9.72 3.10
N ILE A 102 18.00 10.46 2.00
CA ILE A 102 18.99 10.49 0.92
C ILE A 102 19.62 11.88 0.89
N VAL A 103 20.90 11.95 1.24
CA VAL A 103 21.62 13.22 1.42
C VAL A 103 22.50 13.50 0.21
N GLY A 104 22.31 14.68 -0.40
CA GLY A 104 23.20 15.25 -1.41
C GLY A 104 24.11 16.32 -0.83
N ALA A 105 24.73 17.16 -1.67
CA ALA A 105 25.61 18.23 -1.20
C ALA A 105 24.88 19.53 -0.85
N SER A 106 23.70 19.80 -1.42
CA SER A 106 22.95 21.04 -1.21
C SER A 106 21.61 20.87 -0.51
N ARG A 107 20.96 19.71 -0.64
CA ARG A 107 19.71 19.33 0.03
C ARG A 107 19.64 17.82 0.27
N ALA A 108 18.72 17.40 1.12
CA ALA A 108 18.41 16.01 1.34
C ALA A 108 16.96 15.72 0.90
N LEU A 109 16.66 14.46 0.67
CA LEU A 109 15.31 13.98 0.38
C LEU A 109 14.97 12.88 1.38
N LEU A 110 13.81 13.03 2.05
CA LEU A 110 13.20 11.97 2.83
C LEU A 110 12.13 11.28 1.98
N PHE A 111 12.33 10.00 1.71
CA PHE A 111 11.37 9.15 1.00
C PHE A 111 10.54 8.38 2.02
N ASP A 112 9.25 8.68 2.08
CA ASP A 112 8.28 8.35 3.12
C ASP A 112 8.52 9.08 4.46
N SER A 113 7.46 9.34 5.18
CA SER A 113 7.48 10.04 6.46
C SER A 113 7.03 9.16 7.63
N GLY A 114 6.84 7.87 7.38
CA GLY A 114 6.41 6.91 8.38
C GLY A 114 4.96 7.04 8.82
N SER A 115 4.61 6.30 9.85
CA SER A 115 3.24 6.18 10.38
C SER A 115 2.72 7.47 11.05
N GLY A 116 3.60 8.39 11.43
CA GLY A 116 3.24 9.56 12.23
C GLY A 116 2.91 9.24 13.70
N THR A 117 3.22 8.04 14.18
CA THR A 117 3.09 7.67 15.60
C THR A 117 4.03 8.50 16.46
N ARG A 118 5.24 8.76 15.96
CA ARG A 118 6.21 9.68 16.54
C ARG A 118 6.72 10.65 15.46
N ASN A 119 7.31 11.73 15.88
CA ASN A 119 7.83 12.76 14.99
C ASN A 119 9.17 12.34 14.36
N ILE A 120 9.15 11.86 13.13
CA ILE A 120 10.36 11.49 12.39
C ILE A 120 11.29 12.67 12.08
N SER A 121 10.77 13.91 12.04
CA SER A 121 11.59 15.08 11.72
C SER A 121 12.70 15.33 12.74
N ASP A 122 12.50 14.94 14.00
CA ASP A 122 13.51 15.05 15.06
C ASP A 122 14.69 14.12 14.77
N VAL A 123 14.44 12.90 14.30
CA VAL A 123 15.49 11.97 13.89
C VAL A 123 16.22 12.50 12.65
N VAL A 124 15.48 12.95 11.62
CA VAL A 124 16.05 13.53 10.39
C VAL A 124 16.98 14.70 10.73
N ALA A 125 16.60 15.58 11.66
CA ALA A 125 17.40 16.72 12.08
C ALA A 125 18.71 16.33 12.79
N THR A 126 18.84 15.09 13.29
CA THR A 126 20.12 14.57 13.82
C THR A 126 21.04 14.08 12.72
N LEU A 127 20.50 13.65 11.58
CA LEU A 127 21.24 13.03 10.47
C LEU A 127 21.73 14.03 9.43
N THR A 128 21.01 15.16 9.25
CA THR A 128 21.42 16.23 8.32
C THR A 128 21.01 17.61 8.84
N LYS A 129 21.76 18.63 8.39
CA LYS A 129 21.43 20.06 8.60
C LYS A 129 21.02 20.75 7.30
N LEU A 130 21.03 20.02 6.19
CA LEU A 130 20.59 20.53 4.89
C LEU A 130 19.06 20.68 4.85
N PRO A 131 18.51 21.52 3.97
CA PRO A 131 17.09 21.54 3.67
C PRO A 131 16.61 20.14 3.25
N VAL A 132 15.47 19.71 3.78
CA VAL A 132 14.92 18.38 3.53
C VAL A 132 13.60 18.51 2.77
N MET A 133 13.58 17.97 1.54
CA MET A 133 12.36 17.73 0.78
C MET A 133 11.77 16.38 1.18
N VAL A 134 10.46 16.28 1.30
CA VAL A 134 9.77 15.01 1.54
C VAL A 134 8.99 14.59 0.29
N ILE A 135 9.17 13.34 -0.12
CA ILE A 135 8.34 12.67 -1.13
C ILE A 135 7.84 11.37 -0.52
N VAL A 136 6.53 11.10 -0.64
CA VAL A 136 5.97 9.81 -0.20
C VAL A 136 5.87 8.85 -1.38
N SER A 137 6.14 7.57 -1.11
CA SER A 137 6.02 6.51 -2.12
C SER A 137 4.57 6.35 -2.59
N HIS A 138 3.61 6.53 -1.68
CA HIS A 138 2.18 6.54 -1.94
C HIS A 138 1.40 7.15 -0.77
N LEU A 139 0.08 7.17 -0.84
CA LEU A 139 -0.74 8.00 0.05
C LEU A 139 -1.26 7.27 1.30
N HIS A 140 -0.89 6.00 1.55
CA HIS A 140 -1.33 5.29 2.74
C HIS A 140 -0.78 5.94 4.02
N PHE A 141 -1.52 5.77 5.11
CA PHE A 141 -1.31 6.45 6.38
C PHE A 141 0.04 6.18 7.02
N ASP A 142 0.61 5.02 6.78
CA ASP A 142 1.88 4.57 7.33
C ASP A 142 3.11 5.07 6.54
N HIS A 143 2.89 5.77 5.41
CA HIS A 143 3.91 6.46 4.62
C HIS A 143 3.78 7.98 4.67
N LEU A 144 2.54 8.47 4.73
CA LEU A 144 2.21 9.90 4.73
C LEU A 144 1.97 10.46 6.15
N GLY A 145 1.84 9.60 7.16
CA GLY A 145 1.38 9.98 8.48
C GLY A 145 2.25 11.00 9.22
N GLY A 146 3.56 10.94 9.03
CA GLY A 146 4.53 11.82 9.67
C GLY A 146 4.88 13.10 8.90
N ILE A 147 4.13 13.46 7.85
CA ILE A 147 4.51 14.53 6.91
C ILE A 147 4.32 15.94 7.47
N ALA A 148 3.45 16.14 8.45
CA ALA A 148 3.02 17.46 8.91
C ALA A 148 4.14 18.42 9.37
N PRO A 149 5.26 17.97 10.00
CA PRO A 149 6.34 18.85 10.41
C PRO A 149 7.18 19.42 9.26
N PHE A 150 7.07 18.87 8.04
CA PHE A 150 7.92 19.25 6.93
C PHE A 150 7.29 20.38 6.10
N ALA A 151 8.10 21.42 5.83
CA ALA A 151 7.68 22.57 5.04
C ALA A 151 7.83 22.35 3.52
N ASP A 152 8.80 21.54 3.12
CA ASP A 152 9.11 21.25 1.71
C ASP A 152 8.61 19.84 1.35
N VAL A 153 7.41 19.78 0.77
CA VAL A 153 6.75 18.54 0.36
C VAL A 153 6.58 18.56 -1.14
N ALA A 154 7.01 17.49 -1.79
CA ALA A 154 6.83 17.30 -3.22
C ALA A 154 6.00 16.05 -3.52
N MET A 155 5.31 16.04 -4.67
CA MET A 155 4.41 14.98 -5.05
C MET A 155 4.42 14.72 -6.56
N ILE A 156 3.95 13.53 -6.94
CA ILE A 156 3.76 13.19 -8.35
C ILE A 156 2.67 14.05 -8.99
N ASP A 157 2.96 14.60 -10.16
CA ASP A 157 2.02 15.40 -10.93
C ASP A 157 1.12 14.50 -11.79
N LEU A 158 0.02 14.06 -11.20
CA LEU A 158 -1.03 13.30 -11.87
C LEU A 158 -2.37 14.02 -11.71
N PRO A 159 -3.31 13.87 -12.68
CA PRO A 159 -4.65 14.43 -12.54
C PRO A 159 -5.35 14.01 -11.23
N ALA A 160 -5.14 12.76 -10.79
CA ALA A 160 -5.73 12.25 -9.55
C ALA A 160 -5.17 12.98 -8.32
N THR A 161 -3.84 13.08 -8.18
CA THR A 161 -3.22 13.78 -7.04
C THR A 161 -3.50 15.28 -7.05
N ARG A 162 -3.65 15.90 -8.25
CA ARG A 162 -4.07 17.29 -8.36
C ARG A 162 -5.52 17.52 -7.94
N ALA A 163 -6.40 16.54 -8.15
CA ALA A 163 -7.81 16.63 -7.76
C ALA A 163 -8.00 16.69 -6.24
N ASP A 164 -7.06 16.17 -5.45
CA ASP A 164 -7.07 16.21 -4.00
C ASP A 164 -6.59 17.55 -3.41
N VAL A 165 -6.28 18.53 -4.25
CA VAL A 165 -5.90 19.88 -3.81
C VAL A 165 -7.15 20.77 -3.71
N SER A 166 -7.41 21.30 -2.53
CA SER A 166 -8.45 22.26 -2.26
C SER A 166 -7.95 23.40 -1.38
N GLY A 167 -8.23 24.65 -1.73
CA GLY A 167 -7.75 25.82 -0.99
C GLY A 167 -6.22 25.91 -0.90
N GLY A 168 -5.49 25.34 -1.86
CA GLY A 168 -4.01 25.30 -1.87
C GLY A 168 -3.39 24.25 -0.94
N LEU A 169 -4.21 23.39 -0.36
CA LEU A 169 -3.78 22.27 0.47
C LEU A 169 -4.16 20.95 -0.22
N PHE A 170 -3.22 20.04 -0.27
CA PHE A 170 -3.42 18.64 -0.62
C PHE A 170 -3.98 17.89 0.57
N ARG A 171 -5.00 17.07 0.35
CA ARG A 171 -5.55 16.17 1.35
C ARG A 171 -6.08 14.91 0.64
N PRO A 172 -5.45 13.75 0.83
CA PRO A 172 -5.91 12.51 0.21
C PRO A 172 -7.31 12.14 0.69
N SER A 173 -8.04 11.46 -0.16
CA SER A 173 -9.34 10.90 0.20
C SER A 173 -9.20 9.85 1.33
N ARG A 174 -10.33 9.52 1.99
CA ARG A 174 -10.37 8.51 3.06
C ARG A 174 -9.78 7.17 2.63
N TYR A 175 -10.09 6.72 1.41
CA TYR A 175 -9.67 5.41 0.90
C TYR A 175 -8.27 5.40 0.28
N GLU A 176 -7.73 6.53 -0.11
CA GLU A 176 -6.33 6.64 -0.50
C GLU A 176 -5.41 6.70 0.71
N TYR A 177 -5.84 7.40 1.76
CA TYR A 177 -5.06 7.50 2.99
C TYR A 177 -5.21 6.27 3.89
N MET A 178 -6.39 5.69 3.97
CA MET A 178 -6.75 4.54 4.80
C MET A 178 -6.44 4.68 6.30
N GLY A 179 -6.17 5.90 6.78
CA GLY A 179 -5.80 6.16 8.17
C GLY A 179 -6.86 5.77 9.20
N PHE A 180 -8.08 5.55 8.76
CA PHE A 180 -9.15 5.04 9.62
C PHE A 180 -8.84 3.66 10.20
N VAL A 181 -7.95 2.88 9.58
CA VAL A 181 -7.45 1.59 10.09
C VAL A 181 -6.73 1.80 11.44
N ASP A 182 -6.01 2.92 11.57
CA ASP A 182 -5.29 3.31 12.81
C ASP A 182 -6.00 4.44 13.58
N GLY A 183 -7.27 4.74 13.26
CA GLY A 183 -7.99 5.85 13.88
C GLY A 183 -7.43 7.24 13.54
N ARG A 184 -6.72 7.38 12.42
CA ARG A 184 -6.04 8.61 11.99
C ARG A 184 -6.81 9.34 10.90
N GLY A 185 -6.88 10.66 11.03
CA GLY A 185 -7.38 11.54 9.97
C GLY A 185 -6.30 11.85 8.94
N ALA A 186 -6.69 12.00 7.67
CA ALA A 186 -5.77 12.40 6.61
C ALA A 186 -5.17 13.78 6.90
N PRO A 187 -3.82 13.93 6.78
CA PRO A 187 -3.16 15.22 6.94
C PRO A 187 -3.58 16.18 5.80
N SER A 188 -3.42 17.46 6.05
CA SER A 188 -3.54 18.50 5.03
C SER A 188 -2.21 19.20 4.92
N VAL A 189 -1.59 19.15 3.72
CA VAL A 189 -0.25 19.69 3.50
C VAL A 189 -0.20 20.56 2.26
N ARG A 190 0.68 21.55 2.28
CA ARG A 190 0.99 22.35 1.09
C ARG A 190 2.05 21.63 0.28
N ILE A 191 1.78 21.43 -1.01
CA ILE A 191 2.76 20.87 -1.93
C ILE A 191 3.58 22.01 -2.53
N GLY A 192 4.89 22.00 -2.27
CA GLY A 192 5.84 22.97 -2.79
C GLY A 192 6.26 22.69 -4.23
N GLU A 193 6.55 21.42 -4.53
CA GLU A 193 6.96 20.98 -5.86
C GLU A 193 6.10 19.82 -6.38
N TRP A 194 5.92 19.78 -7.72
CA TRP A 194 5.21 18.71 -8.40
C TRP A 194 6.12 18.14 -9.49
N PHE A 195 6.39 16.85 -9.42
CA PHE A 195 7.25 16.16 -10.37
C PHE A 195 6.46 15.31 -11.34
N ALA A 196 6.67 15.54 -12.63
CA ALA A 196 6.17 14.63 -13.64
C ALA A 196 6.92 13.28 -13.57
N PRO A 197 6.28 12.15 -13.93
CA PRO A 197 6.99 10.89 -14.10
C PRO A 197 8.19 11.03 -15.05
N GLY A 198 9.35 10.53 -14.65
CA GLY A 198 10.60 10.66 -15.39
C GLY A 198 11.43 11.92 -15.06
N ALA A 199 10.97 12.77 -14.16
CA ALA A 199 11.74 13.92 -13.69
C ALA A 199 13.02 13.49 -12.97
N ILE A 200 14.06 14.34 -13.08
CA ILE A 200 15.30 14.18 -12.31
C ILE A 200 15.27 15.15 -11.13
N ILE A 201 15.48 14.62 -9.93
CA ILE A 201 15.59 15.39 -8.69
C ILE A 201 17.08 15.51 -8.37
N ASP A 202 17.63 16.73 -8.44
CA ASP A 202 19.02 17.00 -8.09
C ASP A 202 19.12 17.42 -6.61
N LEU A 203 19.95 16.71 -5.85
CA LEU A 203 20.23 16.99 -4.45
C LEU A 203 21.58 17.73 -4.25
N GLY A 204 22.18 18.21 -5.34
CA GLY A 204 23.52 18.76 -5.36
C GLY A 204 24.56 17.65 -5.54
N GLY A 205 24.87 17.33 -6.81
CA GLY A 205 25.81 16.28 -7.16
C GLY A 205 25.32 14.84 -6.96
N ARG A 206 24.06 14.66 -6.57
CA ARG A 206 23.37 13.37 -6.50
C ARG A 206 21.99 13.50 -7.12
N SER A 207 21.74 12.77 -8.19
CA SER A 207 20.51 12.84 -8.97
C SER A 207 19.68 11.60 -8.80
N LEU A 208 18.38 11.77 -8.56
CA LEU A 208 17.40 10.69 -8.43
C LEU A 208 16.40 10.77 -9.57
N LEU A 209 16.17 9.65 -10.25
CA LEU A 209 15.11 9.55 -11.24
C LEU A 209 13.78 9.26 -10.55
N PHE A 210 12.80 10.13 -10.75
CA PHE A 210 11.43 9.99 -10.20
C PHE A 210 10.59 9.13 -11.12
N LEU A 211 10.19 7.95 -10.64
CA LEU A 211 9.45 6.96 -11.41
C LEU A 211 8.01 6.83 -10.91
N SER A 212 7.06 6.75 -11.83
CA SER A 212 5.70 6.28 -11.51
C SER A 212 5.69 4.76 -11.48
N THR A 213 5.26 4.18 -10.35
CA THR A 213 5.24 2.74 -10.13
C THR A 213 3.87 2.26 -9.64
N PRO A 214 2.78 2.53 -10.40
CA PRO A 214 1.44 2.12 -10.00
C PRO A 214 1.30 0.60 -9.96
N GLY A 215 0.32 0.12 -9.17
CA GLY A 215 0.02 -1.31 -9.01
C GLY A 215 -0.55 -1.60 -7.63
N HIS A 216 0.22 -1.28 -6.58
CA HIS A 216 -0.27 -1.27 -5.20
C HIS A 216 -1.27 -0.12 -4.99
N THR A 217 -0.92 1.10 -5.39
CA THR A 217 -1.84 2.23 -5.54
C THR A 217 -1.66 2.91 -6.91
N PRO A 218 -2.64 3.69 -7.39
CA PRO A 218 -2.52 4.40 -8.67
C PRO A 218 -1.45 5.50 -8.68
N SER A 219 -1.15 6.09 -7.51
CA SER A 219 -0.22 7.21 -7.34
C SER A 219 1.15 6.79 -6.80
N SER A 220 1.44 5.48 -6.76
CA SER A 220 2.72 4.97 -6.26
C SER A 220 3.90 5.46 -7.10
N VAL A 221 4.99 5.79 -6.42
CA VAL A 221 6.24 6.26 -7.01
C VAL A 221 7.44 5.55 -6.41
N ALA A 222 8.55 5.59 -7.15
CA ALA A 222 9.85 5.13 -6.71
C ALA A 222 10.94 6.16 -7.07
N LEU A 223 12.05 6.13 -6.36
CA LEU A 223 13.23 6.96 -6.62
C LEU A 223 14.40 6.06 -6.99
N TYR A 224 14.95 6.26 -8.17
CA TYR A 224 16.10 5.50 -8.65
C TYR A 224 17.37 6.34 -8.62
N ASP A 225 18.32 5.92 -7.80
CA ASP A 225 19.69 6.41 -7.77
C ASP A 225 20.54 5.55 -8.72
N ALA A 226 20.69 6.02 -9.94
CA ALA A 226 21.36 5.26 -11.00
C ALA A 226 22.86 5.07 -10.73
N GLU A 227 23.51 6.04 -10.09
CA GLU A 227 24.93 5.97 -9.76
C GLU A 227 25.20 4.89 -8.71
N LYS A 228 24.33 4.79 -7.72
CA LYS A 228 24.46 3.82 -6.61
C LYS A 228 23.73 2.52 -6.87
N ARG A 229 22.98 2.41 -7.98
CA ARG A 229 22.11 1.26 -8.33
C ARG A 229 21.14 0.89 -7.19
N ARG A 230 20.51 1.91 -6.63
CA ARG A 230 19.54 1.80 -5.54
C ARG A 230 18.17 2.28 -6.02
N LEU A 231 17.16 1.46 -5.86
CA LEU A 231 15.76 1.85 -6.07
C LEU A 231 15.04 1.87 -4.73
N PHE A 232 14.53 3.03 -4.31
CA PHE A 232 13.63 3.17 -3.18
C PHE A 232 12.21 3.05 -3.71
N ILE A 233 11.45 2.01 -3.30
CA ILE A 233 10.27 1.56 -4.06
C ILE A 233 8.99 1.46 -3.22
N GLY A 234 9.03 1.83 -1.93
CA GLY A 234 7.85 1.78 -1.07
C GLY A 234 7.22 0.39 -1.02
N ASP A 235 5.89 0.34 -1.18
CA ASP A 235 5.07 -0.87 -1.07
C ASP A 235 4.86 -1.60 -2.40
N PHE A 236 5.58 -1.21 -3.43
CA PHE A 236 5.51 -1.94 -4.69
C PHE A 236 5.98 -3.39 -4.53
N ILE A 237 7.04 -3.63 -3.75
CA ILE A 237 7.56 -4.96 -3.43
C ILE A 237 8.29 -4.92 -2.08
N TYR A 238 8.06 -5.90 -1.21
CA TYR A 238 8.71 -6.03 0.10
C TYR A 238 8.66 -7.48 0.60
N PRO A 239 9.55 -7.89 1.53
CA PRO A 239 9.71 -9.30 1.91
C PRO A 239 8.65 -9.75 2.92
N THR A 240 7.38 -9.75 2.54
CA THR A 240 6.24 -10.34 3.26
C THR A 240 5.04 -10.52 2.31
N THR A 241 3.81 -10.28 2.76
CA THR A 241 2.61 -10.32 1.93
C THR A 241 2.38 -8.99 1.23
N LEU A 242 2.47 -8.98 -0.09
CA LEU A 242 2.17 -7.80 -0.92
C LEU A 242 0.66 -7.60 -1.03
N TYR A 243 0.17 -6.41 -0.73
CA TYR A 243 -1.25 -6.10 -0.74
C TYR A 243 -1.69 -5.49 -2.08
N ALA A 244 -2.30 -6.33 -2.92
CA ALA A 244 -2.84 -5.94 -4.21
C ALA A 244 -4.37 -6.13 -4.26
N PHE A 245 -5.06 -5.93 -3.13
CA PHE A 245 -6.52 -6.01 -3.00
C PHE A 245 -7.14 -4.74 -2.43
N LEU A 246 -6.33 -3.80 -1.96
CA LEU A 246 -6.79 -2.52 -1.41
C LEU A 246 -7.40 -1.62 -2.50
N PRO A 247 -8.15 -0.57 -2.12
CA PRO A 247 -8.74 0.36 -3.08
C PRO A 247 -7.71 0.94 -4.05
N GLY A 248 -8.01 0.86 -5.35
CA GLY A 248 -7.11 1.36 -6.41
C GLY A 248 -6.03 0.38 -6.86
N ALA A 249 -5.80 -0.75 -6.18
CA ALA A 249 -4.87 -1.77 -6.64
C ALA A 249 -5.31 -2.41 -7.96
N SER A 250 -4.35 -2.76 -8.83
CA SER A 250 -4.59 -3.40 -10.12
C SER A 250 -3.48 -4.36 -10.49
N LEU A 251 -3.79 -5.66 -10.61
CA LEU A 251 -2.81 -6.68 -10.98
C LEU A 251 -2.24 -6.48 -12.40
N SER A 252 -3.06 -5.96 -13.33
CA SER A 252 -2.59 -5.70 -14.70
C SER A 252 -1.59 -4.57 -14.74
N VAL A 253 -1.86 -3.49 -14.02
CA VAL A 253 -0.97 -2.32 -13.90
C VAL A 253 0.28 -2.71 -13.11
N TYR A 254 0.12 -3.48 -12.02
CA TYR A 254 1.22 -3.97 -11.21
C TYR A 254 2.22 -4.77 -12.08
N GLN A 255 1.72 -5.68 -12.91
CA GLN A 255 2.55 -6.45 -13.82
C GLN A 255 3.23 -5.58 -14.89
N ALA A 256 2.51 -4.61 -15.46
CA ALA A 256 3.10 -3.70 -16.44
C ALA A 256 4.26 -2.89 -15.82
N THR A 257 4.09 -2.41 -14.59
CA THR A 257 5.14 -1.70 -13.83
C THR A 257 6.32 -2.62 -13.51
N ALA A 258 6.08 -3.86 -13.04
CA ALA A 258 7.15 -4.80 -12.78
C ALA A 258 8.01 -5.06 -14.04
N ARG A 259 7.38 -5.25 -15.19
CA ARG A 259 8.05 -5.45 -16.48
C ARG A 259 8.80 -4.21 -16.96
N MET A 260 8.23 -3.03 -16.78
CA MET A 260 8.92 -1.76 -17.06
C MET A 260 10.21 -1.66 -16.24
N LEU A 261 10.16 -1.90 -14.94
CA LEU A 261 11.34 -1.87 -14.06
C LEU A 261 12.37 -2.93 -14.44
N LEU A 262 11.94 -4.16 -14.75
CA LEU A 262 12.82 -5.24 -15.23
C LEU A 262 13.52 -4.93 -16.55
N GLY A 263 12.86 -4.18 -17.44
CA GLY A 263 13.43 -3.76 -18.73
C GLY A 263 14.36 -2.56 -18.63
N MET A 264 14.20 -1.74 -17.59
CA MET A 264 14.92 -0.46 -17.45
C MET A 264 16.12 -0.56 -16.52
N LEU A 265 16.02 -1.34 -15.42
CA LEU A 265 17.01 -1.34 -14.36
C LEU A 265 18.09 -2.41 -14.57
N PRO A 266 19.37 -2.10 -14.24
CA PRO A 266 20.43 -3.11 -14.21
C PRO A 266 20.13 -4.26 -13.25
N ALA A 267 20.63 -5.46 -13.57
CA ALA A 267 20.35 -6.68 -12.82
C ALA A 267 20.90 -6.67 -11.37
N ASP A 268 21.86 -5.82 -11.08
CA ASP A 268 22.49 -5.64 -9.78
C ASP A 268 21.88 -4.46 -8.98
N THR A 269 20.75 -3.90 -9.43
CA THR A 269 20.03 -2.89 -8.67
C THR A 269 19.48 -3.48 -7.38
N VAL A 270 19.72 -2.80 -6.26
CA VAL A 270 19.15 -3.12 -4.94
C VAL A 270 17.83 -2.37 -4.77
N LEU A 271 16.77 -3.11 -4.43
CA LEU A 271 15.43 -2.57 -4.17
C LEU A 271 15.29 -2.34 -2.66
N TRP A 272 15.30 -1.07 -2.22
CA TRP A 272 15.01 -0.70 -0.83
C TRP A 272 13.52 -0.50 -0.65
N THR A 273 12.92 -1.27 0.26
CA THR A 273 11.46 -1.42 0.40
C THR A 273 10.98 -0.83 1.72
N ALA A 274 9.68 -0.62 1.88
CA ALA A 274 9.17 0.10 3.04
C ALA A 274 8.88 -0.79 4.26
N HIS A 275 8.61 -2.08 4.09
CA HIS A 275 8.26 -2.97 5.20
C HIS A 275 9.28 -4.06 5.44
N CYS A 276 9.65 -4.24 6.71
CA CYS A 276 10.45 -5.34 7.24
C CYS A 276 9.50 -6.48 7.66
N CYS A 277 9.89 -7.72 7.90
CA CYS A 277 11.25 -8.28 7.83
C CYS A 277 11.15 -9.68 7.26
N ARG A 278 12.25 -10.21 6.75
CA ARG A 278 12.36 -11.62 6.40
C ARG A 278 12.14 -12.49 7.64
N LYS A 279 11.59 -13.67 7.46
CA LYS A 279 11.34 -14.63 8.54
C LYS A 279 12.63 -14.89 9.32
N ASN A 280 12.54 -14.75 10.66
CA ASN A 280 13.63 -15.01 11.62
C ASN A 280 14.82 -14.03 11.57
N GLU A 281 14.77 -12.96 10.78
CA GLU A 281 15.73 -11.87 10.87
C GLU A 281 15.21 -10.77 11.82
N GLY A 282 16.11 -10.14 12.56
CA GLY A 282 15.75 -8.96 13.35
C GLY A 282 15.49 -7.77 12.44
N ALA A 283 14.90 -6.70 12.97
CA ALA A 283 14.63 -5.48 12.25
C ALA A 283 15.91 -4.90 11.62
N SER A 284 15.90 -4.74 10.31
CA SER A 284 16.94 -4.11 9.50
C SER A 284 16.29 -3.46 8.29
N ALA A 285 16.98 -2.53 7.65
CA ALA A 285 16.49 -1.90 6.42
C ALA A 285 16.14 -3.00 5.39
N PRO A 286 14.87 -3.12 4.98
CA PRO A 286 14.44 -4.20 4.11
C PRO A 286 14.91 -3.95 2.67
N TRP A 287 15.45 -4.99 2.05
CA TRP A 287 15.88 -4.92 0.67
C TRP A 287 15.56 -6.22 -0.08
N LEU A 288 15.38 -6.08 -1.37
CA LEU A 288 15.16 -7.16 -2.32
C LEU A 288 16.07 -6.98 -3.53
N SER A 289 16.16 -8.00 -4.35
CA SER A 289 16.95 -8.02 -5.58
C SER A 289 16.06 -7.95 -6.82
N MET A 290 16.66 -7.74 -7.97
CA MET A 290 15.98 -7.84 -9.26
C MET A 290 15.49 -9.28 -9.55
N SER A 291 16.00 -10.32 -8.84
CA SER A 291 15.44 -11.68 -8.92
C SER A 291 14.07 -11.76 -8.27
N ASP A 292 13.88 -11.12 -7.11
CA ASP A 292 12.59 -11.08 -6.42
C ASP A 292 11.52 -10.37 -7.26
N LEU A 293 11.92 -9.33 -7.99
CA LEU A 293 11.03 -8.64 -8.93
C LEU A 293 10.64 -9.54 -10.12
N ARG A 294 11.54 -10.39 -10.62
CA ARG A 294 11.21 -11.42 -11.63
C ARG A 294 10.23 -12.46 -11.09
N ASP A 295 10.41 -12.89 -9.85
CA ASP A 295 9.49 -13.82 -9.19
C ASP A 295 8.09 -13.22 -9.07
N LEU A 296 8.00 -11.93 -8.75
CA LEU A 296 6.73 -11.20 -8.71
C LEU A 296 6.05 -11.15 -10.09
N ASP A 297 6.78 -10.80 -11.18
CA ASP A 297 6.18 -10.82 -12.54
C ASP A 297 5.72 -12.22 -12.93
N ALA A 298 6.49 -13.25 -12.60
CA ALA A 298 6.12 -14.65 -12.86
C ALA A 298 4.87 -15.07 -12.08
N ALA A 299 4.75 -14.67 -10.82
CA ALA A 299 3.56 -14.91 -10.00
C ALA A 299 2.34 -14.17 -10.56
N LEU A 300 2.47 -12.89 -10.88
CA LEU A 300 1.41 -12.08 -11.50
C LEU A 300 0.94 -12.68 -12.84
N THR A 301 1.86 -13.21 -13.65
CA THR A 301 1.54 -13.91 -14.90
C THR A 301 0.64 -15.12 -14.64
N LYS A 302 0.99 -15.97 -13.66
CA LYS A 302 0.20 -17.16 -13.31
C LYS A 302 -1.15 -16.80 -12.70
N VAL A 303 -1.19 -15.78 -11.82
CA VAL A 303 -2.42 -15.33 -11.17
C VAL A 303 -3.41 -14.77 -12.20
N ARG A 304 -2.94 -13.92 -13.10
CA ARG A 304 -3.78 -13.31 -14.16
C ARG A 304 -4.26 -14.33 -15.19
N ALA A 305 -3.48 -15.36 -15.46
CA ALA A 305 -3.88 -16.49 -16.32
C ALA A 305 -4.83 -17.47 -15.62
N GLY A 306 -5.13 -17.29 -14.33
CA GLY A 306 -5.92 -18.24 -13.54
C GLY A 306 -5.21 -19.57 -13.27
N ALA A 307 -3.90 -19.65 -13.51
CA ALA A 307 -3.07 -20.86 -13.36
C ALA A 307 -2.50 -21.01 -11.94
N ALA A 308 -2.58 -19.97 -11.09
CA ALA A 308 -2.10 -20.01 -9.73
C ALA A 308 -3.18 -20.48 -8.76
N LYS A 309 -2.80 -21.35 -7.80
CA LYS A 309 -3.66 -21.76 -6.68
C LYS A 309 -3.61 -20.70 -5.57
N ALA A 310 -4.77 -20.16 -5.21
CA ALA A 310 -4.91 -19.27 -4.05
C ALA A 310 -5.11 -20.06 -2.75
N ARG A 311 -4.70 -19.45 -1.65
CA ARG A 311 -5.16 -19.77 -0.29
C ARG A 311 -6.18 -18.71 0.15
N GLY A 312 -7.13 -19.10 1.02
CA GLY A 312 -8.16 -18.20 1.52
C GLY A 312 -9.25 -17.88 0.50
N PHE A 313 -10.33 -17.29 0.97
CA PHE A 313 -11.47 -16.86 0.16
C PHE A 313 -11.30 -15.39 -0.26
N TYR A 314 -11.01 -14.51 0.71
CA TYR A 314 -10.72 -13.10 0.51
C TYR A 314 -9.89 -12.56 1.70
N PRO A 315 -8.79 -11.79 1.43
CA PRO A 315 -8.11 -11.73 0.13
C PRO A 315 -7.58 -13.11 -0.30
N ARG A 316 -7.42 -13.31 -1.59
CA ARG A 316 -6.85 -14.53 -2.15
C ARG A 316 -5.33 -14.44 -2.13
N VAL A 317 -4.67 -15.29 -1.36
CA VAL A 317 -3.21 -15.24 -1.18
C VAL A 317 -2.51 -16.25 -2.08
N TYR A 318 -1.58 -15.76 -2.88
CA TYR A 318 -0.79 -16.54 -3.84
C TYR A 318 0.69 -16.53 -3.44
N PRO A 319 1.43 -17.67 -3.55
CA PRO A 319 2.86 -17.67 -3.33
C PRO A 319 3.57 -16.91 -4.46
N VAL A 320 4.60 -16.13 -4.11
CA VAL A 320 5.53 -15.48 -5.04
C VAL A 320 6.85 -16.22 -5.00
N ASN A 321 7.52 -16.25 -3.86
CA ASN A 321 8.71 -17.04 -3.56
C ASN A 321 8.73 -17.41 -2.05
N ASP A 322 9.88 -17.81 -1.52
CA ASP A 322 9.99 -18.25 -0.12
C ASP A 322 9.75 -17.11 0.90
N GLU A 323 10.00 -15.86 0.50
CA GLU A 323 9.89 -14.67 1.33
C GLU A 323 8.55 -13.93 1.13
N MET A 324 7.97 -14.04 -0.07
CA MET A 324 6.86 -13.19 -0.47
C MET A 324 5.61 -13.98 -0.85
N THR A 325 4.46 -13.39 -0.50
CA THR A 325 3.16 -13.79 -1.04
C THR A 325 2.45 -12.56 -1.61
N LEU A 326 1.46 -12.78 -2.47
CA LEU A 326 0.62 -11.73 -3.07
C LEU A 326 -0.83 -11.92 -2.61
N ALA A 327 -1.35 -10.99 -1.85
CA ALA A 327 -2.77 -10.92 -1.49
C ALA A 327 -3.50 -10.09 -2.55
N ALA A 328 -4.46 -10.73 -3.24
CA ALA A 328 -5.23 -10.10 -4.31
C ALA A 328 -6.73 -10.19 -4.05
N GLY A 329 -7.49 -9.24 -4.55
CA GLY A 329 -8.94 -9.25 -4.51
C GLY A 329 -9.56 -10.28 -5.44
N PHE A 330 -10.87 -10.22 -5.59
CA PHE A 330 -11.56 -11.03 -6.59
C PHE A 330 -11.13 -10.62 -8.02
N PRO A 331 -11.17 -11.53 -9.00
CA PRO A 331 -10.68 -11.26 -10.37
C PRO A 331 -11.31 -10.03 -11.03
N TRP A 332 -12.54 -9.68 -10.67
CA TRP A 332 -13.25 -8.51 -11.20
C TRP A 332 -12.83 -7.19 -10.51
N ASN A 333 -12.21 -7.24 -9.33
CA ASN A 333 -11.73 -6.06 -8.60
C ASN A 333 -10.31 -5.65 -9.01
N ASN A 334 -9.57 -6.56 -9.65
CA ASN A 334 -8.14 -6.41 -9.96
C ASN A 334 -7.84 -6.42 -11.49
N ARG A 335 -8.73 -5.85 -12.29
CA ARG A 335 -8.54 -5.75 -13.75
C ARG A 335 -7.57 -4.67 -14.17
#